data_50380d7dace57fe5aa12d436303404b3
#
_entry.id   50380d7dace57fe5aa12d436303404b3
#
_cell.length_a   1.000
_cell.length_b   1.000
_cell.length_c   1.000
_cell.angle_alpha   90.00
_cell.angle_beta   90.00
_cell.angle_gamma   90.00
#
_symmetry.space_group_name_H-M   'P 1'
#
loop_
_entity.id
_entity.type
_entity.pdbx_description
1 polymer ?
#
loop_
_entity_poly.entity_id
_entity_poly.type
_entity_poly.pdbx_seq_one_letter_code
_entity_poly.pdbx_strand_id
1 'polypeptide(L)'
;MLVAIDLQNDIFDDRGSGYAKWTNEIKDGIEARIKKAVEDDEPIIYTRNLYPEFEHENRSEESIRFDEAIYPRFRDLLETHGDEYTKTFYGIPPDEAKSLLEKYRDDVGNNRPIEFVGAETNICILANIMVIQNVFPQAEIILNKGLVASTSNKLHDMSIEVLSNMKVTITG
;
A
#
# COMPACT_ATOMS: atom_id res chain seq x y z
N MET A 1 -5.20 -5.99 -10.66
CA MET A 1 -5.62 -5.31 -9.40
C MET A 1 -4.52 -4.39 -8.94
N LEU A 2 -4.83 -3.18 -8.53
CA LEU A 2 -3.89 -2.25 -7.90
C LEU A 2 -4.06 -2.30 -6.37
N VAL A 3 -2.93 -2.41 -5.66
CA VAL A 3 -2.87 -2.41 -4.19
C VAL A 3 -2.07 -1.20 -3.74
N ALA A 4 -2.76 -0.22 -3.16
CA ALA A 4 -2.17 1.03 -2.68
C ALA A 4 -1.95 0.95 -1.16
N ILE A 5 -0.69 0.94 -0.74
CA ILE A 5 -0.30 0.72 0.65
C ILE A 5 -0.01 2.04 1.36
N ASP A 6 -0.81 2.35 2.37
CA ASP A 6 -0.62 3.42 3.35
C ASP A 6 -0.31 4.79 2.71
N LEU A 7 -1.14 5.20 1.74
CA LEU A 7 -1.02 6.52 1.11
C LEU A 7 -1.55 7.63 2.04
N GLN A 8 -1.05 7.66 3.27
CA GLN A 8 -1.52 8.51 4.37
C GLN A 8 -0.61 9.70 4.63
N ASN A 9 -1.15 10.71 5.34
CA ASN A 9 -0.38 11.89 5.74
C ASN A 9 0.84 11.53 6.57
N ASP A 10 0.74 10.51 7.44
CA ASP A 10 1.86 10.04 8.26
C ASP A 10 3.16 9.92 7.46
N ILE A 11 3.09 9.32 6.27
CA ILE A 11 4.26 8.98 5.46
C ILE A 11 4.47 9.98 4.31
N PHE A 12 3.39 10.53 3.76
CA PHE A 12 3.42 11.35 2.54
C PHE A 12 3.41 12.87 2.78
N ASP A 13 2.99 13.35 3.96
CA ASP A 13 3.03 14.77 4.32
C ASP A 13 4.29 15.07 5.16
N ASP A 14 4.93 16.20 4.95
CA ASP A 14 6.14 16.59 5.68
C ASP A 14 5.89 16.90 7.18
N ARG A 15 4.63 17.01 7.57
CA ARG A 15 4.20 17.14 8.96
C ARG A 15 3.87 15.80 9.61
N GLY A 16 3.84 14.72 8.84
CA GLY A 16 3.54 13.36 9.32
C GLY A 16 4.62 12.82 10.24
N SER A 17 4.23 12.02 11.22
CA SER A 17 5.14 11.49 12.25
C SER A 17 6.18 10.52 11.67
N GLY A 18 5.82 9.78 10.63
CA GLY A 18 6.65 8.83 9.91
C GLY A 18 7.12 9.33 8.55
N TYR A 19 7.15 10.65 8.33
CA TYR A 19 7.44 11.22 7.01
C TYR A 19 8.67 10.63 6.33
N ALA A 20 8.47 10.07 5.16
CA ALA A 20 9.50 9.52 4.30
C ALA A 20 9.75 10.46 3.11
N LYS A 21 10.82 11.28 3.16
CA LYS A 21 11.11 12.29 2.13
C LYS A 21 11.12 11.75 0.70
N TRP A 22 11.49 10.48 0.50
CA TRP A 22 11.55 9.82 -0.79
C TRP A 22 10.18 9.58 -1.43
N THR A 23 9.10 9.67 -0.64
CA THR A 23 7.73 9.63 -1.18
C THR A 23 7.44 10.77 -2.14
N ASN A 24 8.14 11.90 -2.01
CA ASN A 24 7.97 13.04 -2.93
C ASN A 24 8.31 12.68 -4.39
N GLU A 25 9.22 11.73 -4.59
CA GLU A 25 9.66 11.32 -5.93
C GLU A 25 8.64 10.41 -6.62
N ILE A 26 7.78 9.72 -5.84
CA ILE A 26 6.84 8.73 -6.35
C ILE A 26 5.39 9.21 -6.43
N LYS A 27 5.04 10.37 -5.83
CA LYS A 27 3.66 10.89 -5.78
C LYS A 27 3.01 11.02 -7.16
N ASP A 28 3.73 11.59 -8.12
CA ASP A 28 3.21 11.81 -9.47
C ASP A 28 2.94 10.47 -10.19
N GLY A 29 3.86 9.53 -10.04
CA GLY A 29 3.73 8.19 -10.61
C GLY A 29 2.58 7.40 -9.99
N ILE A 30 2.42 7.46 -8.67
CA ILE A 30 1.31 6.80 -7.96
C ILE A 30 -0.04 7.38 -8.42
N GLU A 31 -0.17 8.70 -8.46
CA GLU A 31 -1.42 9.33 -8.93
C GLU A 31 -1.77 8.92 -10.35
N ALA A 32 -0.78 8.97 -11.26
CA ALA A 32 -0.97 8.53 -12.65
C ALA A 32 -1.39 7.06 -12.72
N ARG A 33 -0.79 6.18 -11.88
CA ARG A 33 -1.12 4.76 -11.84
C ARG A 33 -2.53 4.49 -11.31
N ILE A 34 -2.97 5.23 -10.27
CA ILE A 34 -4.33 5.12 -9.75
C ILE A 34 -5.34 5.59 -10.82
N LYS A 35 -5.10 6.74 -11.47
CA LYS A 35 -5.97 7.22 -12.56
C LYS A 35 -6.09 6.21 -13.69
N LYS A 36 -4.99 5.59 -14.06
CA LYS A 36 -5.01 4.53 -15.08
C LYS A 36 -5.80 3.31 -14.63
N ALA A 37 -5.74 2.91 -13.37
CA ALA A 37 -6.56 1.82 -12.84
C ALA A 37 -8.06 2.15 -12.94
N VAL A 38 -8.43 3.38 -12.63
CA VAL A 38 -9.82 3.87 -12.77
C VAL A 38 -10.26 3.85 -14.24
N GLU A 39 -9.43 4.34 -15.17
CA GLU A 39 -9.71 4.34 -16.60
C GLU A 39 -9.89 2.93 -17.19
N ASP A 40 -9.12 1.98 -16.69
CA ASP A 40 -9.12 0.58 -17.13
C ASP A 40 -10.17 -0.30 -16.41
N ASP A 41 -10.99 0.27 -15.54
CA ASP A 41 -11.92 -0.46 -14.65
C ASP A 41 -11.20 -1.59 -13.89
N GLU A 42 -9.98 -1.28 -13.44
CA GLU A 42 -9.14 -2.20 -12.68
C GLU A 42 -9.53 -2.14 -11.19
N PRO A 43 -9.75 -3.28 -10.50
CA PRO A 43 -9.99 -3.25 -9.06
C PRO A 43 -8.86 -2.56 -8.30
N ILE A 44 -9.25 -1.63 -7.42
CA ILE A 44 -8.32 -0.91 -6.54
C ILE A 44 -8.64 -1.27 -5.10
N ILE A 45 -7.63 -1.71 -4.35
CA ILE A 45 -7.70 -1.80 -2.90
C ILE A 45 -6.65 -0.87 -2.30
N TYR A 46 -6.95 -0.32 -1.12
CA TYR A 46 -5.98 0.47 -0.40
C TYR A 46 -5.98 0.16 1.09
N THR A 47 -4.81 0.24 1.70
CA THR A 47 -4.69 0.07 3.14
C THR A 47 -4.66 1.41 3.85
N ARG A 48 -5.26 1.42 5.05
CA ARG A 48 -5.10 2.49 6.02
C ARG A 48 -4.61 1.92 7.35
N ASN A 49 -3.43 2.37 7.76
CA ASN A 49 -2.90 2.04 9.07
C ASN A 49 -3.55 2.90 10.13
N LEU A 50 -4.14 2.25 11.15
CA LEU A 50 -4.70 2.91 12.32
C LEU A 50 -3.80 2.64 13.51
N TYR A 51 -3.44 3.68 14.25
CA TYR A 51 -2.59 3.54 15.42
C TYR A 51 -3.29 2.76 16.53
N PRO A 52 -2.65 1.72 17.09
CA PRO A 52 -3.20 1.01 18.23
C PRO A 52 -3.25 1.90 19.47
N GLU A 53 -4.21 1.64 20.37
CA GLU A 53 -4.48 2.47 21.53
C GLU A 53 -3.24 2.76 22.42
N PHE A 54 -2.31 1.82 22.51
CA PHE A 54 -1.09 2.02 23.31
C PHE A 54 -0.11 3.04 22.69
N GLU A 55 -0.24 3.37 21.40
CA GLU A 55 0.55 4.43 20.75
C GLU A 55 -0.07 5.82 20.94
N HIS A 56 -1.29 5.90 21.49
CA HIS A 56 -1.96 7.17 21.72
C HIS A 56 -1.43 7.94 22.96
N GLU A 57 -0.76 7.28 23.90
CA GLU A 57 -0.40 7.84 25.20
C GLU A 57 0.38 9.17 25.15
N ASN A 58 1.17 9.38 24.09
CA ASN A 58 2.02 10.58 23.95
C ASN A 58 1.65 11.42 22.73
N ARG A 59 0.45 11.24 22.18
CA ARG A 59 -0.01 11.92 20.96
C ARG A 59 -1.36 12.57 21.18
N SER A 60 -1.58 13.73 20.55
CA SER A 60 -2.92 14.32 20.53
C SER A 60 -3.83 13.58 19.55
N GLU A 61 -5.13 13.55 19.83
CA GLU A 61 -6.12 13.00 18.90
C GLU A 61 -6.09 13.69 17.54
N GLU A 62 -5.75 14.99 17.50
CA GLU A 62 -5.60 15.74 16.25
C GLU A 62 -4.42 15.22 15.42
N SER A 63 -3.27 14.96 16.07
CA SER A 63 -2.10 14.37 15.40
C SER A 63 -2.40 12.97 14.86
N ILE A 64 -3.09 12.14 15.65
CA ILE A 64 -3.46 10.79 15.24
C ILE A 64 -4.39 10.85 14.00
N ARG A 65 -5.47 11.62 14.08
CA ARG A 65 -6.40 11.80 12.96
C ARG A 65 -5.72 12.36 11.72
N PHE A 66 -4.76 13.27 11.90
CA PHE A 66 -3.99 13.80 10.77
C PHE A 66 -3.17 12.71 10.10
N ASP A 67 -2.40 11.95 10.86
CA ASP A 67 -1.52 10.91 10.34
C ASP A 67 -2.29 9.75 9.70
N GLU A 68 -3.42 9.34 10.28
CA GLU A 68 -4.28 8.27 9.76
C GLU A 68 -5.06 8.66 8.50
N ALA A 69 -5.21 9.95 8.21
CA ALA A 69 -5.95 10.40 7.02
C ALA A 69 -5.19 10.09 5.73
N ILE A 70 -5.92 9.67 4.69
CA ILE A 70 -5.35 9.53 3.35
C ILE A 70 -4.82 10.88 2.88
N TYR A 71 -3.62 10.87 2.30
CA TYR A 71 -2.97 12.07 1.78
C TYR A 71 -3.86 12.76 0.73
N PRO A 72 -4.10 14.08 0.82
CA PRO A 72 -5.16 14.76 0.05
C PRO A 72 -5.12 14.51 -1.45
N ARG A 73 -3.92 14.34 -2.00
CA ARG A 73 -3.72 14.10 -3.43
C ARG A 73 -4.37 12.81 -3.94
N PHE A 74 -4.45 11.78 -3.10
CA PHE A 74 -4.96 10.45 -3.46
C PHE A 74 -6.37 10.19 -2.95
N ARG A 75 -6.83 11.00 -2.00
CA ARG A 75 -8.06 10.75 -1.24
C ARG A 75 -9.26 10.52 -2.13
N ASP A 76 -9.61 11.49 -2.96
CA ASP A 76 -10.82 11.43 -3.78
C ASP A 76 -10.81 10.24 -4.74
N LEU A 77 -9.64 9.89 -5.29
CA LEU A 77 -9.47 8.74 -6.18
C LEU A 77 -9.69 7.42 -5.44
N LEU A 78 -9.06 7.27 -4.27
CA LEU A 78 -9.13 6.03 -3.50
C LEU A 78 -10.50 5.84 -2.84
N GLU A 79 -11.04 6.86 -2.19
CA GLU A 79 -12.33 6.78 -1.49
C GLU A 79 -13.51 6.62 -2.45
N THR A 80 -13.37 7.06 -3.72
CA THR A 80 -14.44 6.92 -4.74
C THR A 80 -14.36 5.59 -5.49
N HIS A 81 -13.16 5.08 -5.76
CA HIS A 81 -12.94 3.97 -6.69
C HIS A 81 -12.28 2.74 -6.06
N GLY A 82 -11.80 2.84 -4.84
CA GLY A 82 -11.11 1.75 -4.14
C GLY A 82 -11.87 1.21 -2.95
N ASP A 83 -11.48 0.01 -2.52
CA ASP A 83 -11.96 -0.60 -1.28
C ASP A 83 -10.92 -0.45 -0.19
N GLU A 84 -11.34 0.06 0.96
CA GLU A 84 -10.49 0.24 2.13
C GLU A 84 -10.32 -1.05 2.93
N TYR A 85 -9.08 -1.34 3.32
CA TYR A 85 -8.71 -2.39 4.27
C TYR A 85 -7.89 -1.78 5.40
N THR A 86 -8.42 -1.83 6.62
CA THR A 86 -7.72 -1.27 7.78
C THR A 86 -6.76 -2.27 8.41
N LYS A 87 -5.69 -1.75 8.97
CA LYS A 87 -4.71 -2.52 9.72
C LYS A 87 -4.11 -1.68 10.85
N THR A 88 -3.60 -2.33 11.89
CA THR A 88 -2.94 -1.68 13.04
C THR A 88 -1.43 -1.91 13.05
N PHE A 89 -0.95 -2.81 12.23
CA PHE A 89 0.47 -3.12 12.03
C PHE A 89 0.76 -3.24 10.52
N TYR A 90 1.77 -3.97 10.17
CA TYR A 90 2.38 -3.94 8.84
C TYR A 90 1.53 -4.59 7.75
N GLY A 91 0.92 -5.74 8.03
CA GLY A 91 0.12 -6.50 7.08
C GLY A 91 -1.38 -6.42 7.34
N ILE A 92 -2.17 -6.63 6.29
CA ILE A 92 -3.63 -6.81 6.39
C ILE A 92 -3.92 -7.96 7.36
N PRO A 93 -4.80 -7.77 8.36
CA PRO A 93 -5.12 -8.80 9.35
C PRO A 93 -5.92 -9.97 8.74
N PRO A 94 -5.92 -11.15 9.38
CA PRO A 94 -6.51 -12.36 8.81
C PRO A 94 -7.98 -12.25 8.39
N ASP A 95 -8.80 -11.53 9.14
CA ASP A 95 -10.22 -11.36 8.83
C ASP A 95 -10.41 -10.49 7.57
N GLU A 96 -9.63 -9.43 7.45
CA GLU A 96 -9.61 -8.57 6.25
C GLU A 96 -9.03 -9.32 5.03
N ALA A 97 -7.99 -10.15 5.23
CA ALA A 97 -7.43 -10.99 4.18
C ALA A 97 -8.46 -12.03 3.67
N LYS A 98 -9.30 -12.57 4.56
CA LYS A 98 -10.41 -13.45 4.18
C LYS A 98 -11.48 -12.70 3.38
N SER A 99 -11.89 -11.52 3.82
CA SER A 99 -12.85 -10.66 3.12
C SER A 99 -12.34 -10.32 1.71
N LEU A 100 -11.07 -9.99 1.58
CA LEU A 100 -10.41 -9.71 0.30
C LEU A 100 -10.44 -10.92 -0.63
N LEU A 101 -10.13 -12.12 -0.13
CA LEU A 101 -10.24 -13.36 -0.89
C LEU A 101 -11.66 -13.60 -1.38
N GLU A 102 -12.65 -13.45 -0.51
CA GLU A 102 -14.05 -13.69 -0.85
C GLU A 102 -14.54 -12.73 -1.93
N LYS A 103 -14.14 -11.44 -1.87
CA LYS A 103 -14.57 -10.42 -2.82
C LYS A 103 -13.89 -10.53 -4.18
N TYR A 104 -12.58 -10.80 -4.23
CA TYR A 104 -11.77 -10.67 -5.44
C TYR A 104 -11.29 -11.98 -6.05
N ARG A 105 -11.76 -13.13 -5.57
CA ARG A 105 -11.38 -14.46 -6.06
C ARG A 105 -11.49 -14.59 -7.57
N ASP A 106 -12.59 -14.13 -8.13
CA ASP A 106 -12.89 -14.28 -9.55
C ASP A 106 -12.12 -13.27 -10.41
N ASP A 107 -11.89 -12.08 -9.90
CA ASP A 107 -11.11 -11.03 -10.58
C ASP A 107 -9.65 -11.39 -10.71
N VAL A 108 -9.04 -11.89 -9.64
CA VAL A 108 -7.63 -12.32 -9.63
C VAL A 108 -7.43 -13.64 -10.36
N GLY A 109 -8.43 -14.54 -10.36
CA GLY A 109 -8.41 -15.81 -11.09
C GLY A 109 -8.33 -15.68 -12.61
N ASN A 110 -8.57 -14.50 -13.17
CA ASN A 110 -8.55 -14.21 -14.61
C ASN A 110 -7.17 -13.77 -15.13
N ASN A 111 -6.07 -14.19 -14.52
CA ASN A 111 -4.68 -13.86 -14.91
C ASN A 111 -4.35 -12.35 -14.90
N ARG A 112 -5.08 -11.53 -14.16
CA ARG A 112 -4.69 -10.13 -13.96
C ARG A 112 -3.60 -10.06 -12.89
N PRO A 113 -2.47 -9.41 -13.15
CA PRO A 113 -1.44 -9.23 -12.14
C PRO A 113 -1.94 -8.35 -11.00
N ILE A 114 -1.31 -8.50 -9.83
CA ILE A 114 -1.51 -7.62 -8.68
C ILE A 114 -0.28 -6.72 -8.57
N GLU A 115 -0.48 -5.42 -8.71
CA GLU A 115 0.60 -4.43 -8.63
C GLU A 115 0.50 -3.64 -7.33
N PHE A 116 1.64 -3.41 -6.69
CA PHE A 116 1.76 -2.67 -5.44
C PHE A 116 2.36 -1.29 -5.64
N VAL A 117 1.78 -0.29 -4.97
CA VAL A 117 2.30 1.09 -4.88
C VAL A 117 2.22 1.59 -3.43
N GLY A 118 3.04 2.57 -3.06
CA GLY A 118 2.97 3.21 -1.74
C GLY A 118 4.22 3.09 -0.89
N ALA A 119 4.07 2.95 0.43
CA ALA A 119 5.17 2.94 1.39
C ALA A 119 4.82 2.16 2.70
N GLU A 120 5.79 1.71 3.51
CA GLU A 120 7.20 1.65 3.17
C GLU A 120 7.57 0.30 2.55
N THR A 121 8.46 0.35 1.56
CA THR A 121 8.89 -0.84 0.80
C THR A 121 9.35 -1.99 1.70
N ASN A 122 10.13 -1.67 2.74
CA ASN A 122 10.75 -2.64 3.66
C ASN A 122 9.83 -3.10 4.80
N ILE A 123 8.65 -2.53 4.94
CA ILE A 123 7.74 -2.82 6.05
C ILE A 123 6.36 -3.19 5.49
N CYS A 124 5.50 -2.21 5.28
CA CYS A 124 4.11 -2.46 4.91
C CYS A 124 3.95 -3.08 3.52
N ILE A 125 4.73 -2.64 2.53
CA ILE A 125 4.73 -3.26 1.19
C ILE A 125 5.17 -4.73 1.27
N LEU A 126 6.32 -5.00 1.88
CA LEU A 126 6.85 -6.36 2.04
C LEU A 126 5.84 -7.27 2.77
N ALA A 127 5.29 -6.80 3.90
CA ALA A 127 4.33 -7.55 4.69
C ALA A 127 3.05 -7.87 3.90
N ASN A 128 2.50 -6.89 3.19
CA ASN A 128 1.27 -7.09 2.42
C ASN A 128 1.48 -7.94 1.17
N ILE A 129 2.65 -7.87 0.52
CA ILE A 129 2.99 -8.81 -0.55
C ILE A 129 2.95 -10.26 -0.03
N MET A 130 3.52 -10.54 1.15
CA MET A 130 3.47 -11.87 1.76
C MET A 130 2.04 -12.32 2.07
N VAL A 131 1.20 -11.41 2.60
CA VAL A 131 -0.23 -11.70 2.84
C VAL A 131 -0.93 -12.01 1.53
N ILE A 132 -0.80 -11.16 0.52
CA ILE A 132 -1.48 -11.30 -0.78
C ILE A 132 -1.02 -12.56 -1.53
N GLN A 133 0.25 -12.94 -1.47
CA GLN A 133 0.73 -14.21 -2.02
C GLN A 133 0.07 -15.43 -1.39
N ASN A 134 -0.29 -15.35 -0.09
CA ASN A 134 -1.02 -16.43 0.58
C ASN A 134 -2.52 -16.40 0.25
N VAL A 135 -3.09 -15.22 0.04
CA VAL A 135 -4.50 -15.04 -0.34
C VAL A 135 -4.74 -15.48 -1.79
N PHE A 136 -3.84 -15.11 -2.69
CA PHE A 136 -3.92 -15.39 -4.13
C PHE A 136 -2.65 -16.09 -4.64
N PRO A 137 -2.42 -17.36 -4.30
CA PRO A 137 -1.16 -18.06 -4.56
C PRO A 137 -0.85 -18.27 -6.05
N GLN A 138 -1.83 -18.08 -6.94
CA GLN A 138 -1.67 -18.19 -8.40
C GLN A 138 -1.49 -16.84 -9.09
N ALA A 139 -1.64 -15.72 -8.37
CA ALA A 139 -1.51 -14.39 -8.95
C ALA A 139 -0.05 -14.04 -9.24
N GLU A 140 0.19 -13.39 -10.37
CA GLU A 140 1.44 -12.68 -10.60
C GLU A 140 1.47 -11.41 -9.76
N ILE A 141 2.53 -11.24 -8.96
CA ILE A 141 2.76 -10.03 -8.18
C ILE A 141 3.78 -9.16 -8.90
N ILE A 142 3.43 -7.91 -9.15
CA ILE A 142 4.30 -6.91 -9.77
C ILE A 142 4.62 -5.80 -8.77
N LEU A 143 5.87 -5.40 -8.72
CA LEU A 143 6.32 -4.24 -7.97
C LEU A 143 7.13 -3.32 -8.87
N ASN A 144 6.58 -2.15 -9.17
CA ASN A 144 7.34 -1.09 -9.82
C ASN A 144 8.14 -0.33 -8.75
N LYS A 145 9.48 -0.50 -8.76
CA LYS A 145 10.35 0.14 -7.75
C LYS A 145 10.30 1.66 -7.78
N GLY A 146 9.88 2.28 -8.89
CA GLY A 146 9.65 3.71 -9.01
C GLY A 146 8.31 4.20 -8.44
N LEU A 147 7.45 3.31 -7.93
CA LEU A 147 6.14 3.62 -7.32
C LEU A 147 6.06 3.22 -5.83
N VAL A 148 7.19 2.83 -5.25
CA VAL A 148 7.30 2.51 -3.83
C VAL A 148 8.50 3.21 -3.21
N ALA A 149 8.41 3.59 -1.95
CA ALA A 149 9.48 4.29 -1.24
C ALA A 149 9.63 3.78 0.21
N SER A 150 10.73 4.17 0.84
CA SER A 150 11.01 3.93 2.25
C SER A 150 11.64 5.18 2.88
N THR A 151 11.69 5.23 4.21
CA THR A 151 12.47 6.23 4.95
C THR A 151 13.97 6.08 4.70
N SER A 152 14.42 4.92 4.21
CA SER A 152 15.82 4.61 3.92
C SER A 152 15.97 3.95 2.54
N ASN A 153 16.75 4.59 1.64
CA ASN A 153 17.07 4.00 0.33
C ASN A 153 17.77 2.64 0.47
N LYS A 154 18.65 2.49 1.46
CA LYS A 154 19.32 1.20 1.72
C LYS A 154 18.30 0.10 2.04
N LEU A 155 17.31 0.38 2.90
CA LEU A 155 16.27 -0.59 3.24
C LEU A 155 15.34 -0.85 2.05
N HIS A 156 15.04 0.19 1.25
CA HIS A 156 14.33 0.04 -0.01
C HIS A 156 15.03 -0.96 -0.93
N ASP A 157 16.31 -0.72 -1.26
CA ASP A 157 17.09 -1.57 -2.17
C ASP A 157 17.19 -3.02 -1.67
N MET A 158 17.47 -3.20 -0.37
CA MET A 158 17.52 -4.52 0.25
C MET A 158 16.17 -5.25 0.14
N SER A 159 15.05 -4.53 0.29
CA SER A 159 13.72 -5.13 0.19
C SER A 159 13.36 -5.49 -1.24
N ILE A 160 13.76 -4.69 -2.22
CA ILE A 160 13.63 -5.03 -3.64
C ILE A 160 14.39 -6.33 -3.94
N GLU A 161 15.60 -6.49 -3.42
CA GLU A 161 16.38 -7.72 -3.57
C GLU A 161 15.68 -8.93 -2.94
N VAL A 162 15.16 -8.78 -1.72
CA VAL A 162 14.39 -9.84 -1.03
C VAL A 162 13.16 -10.21 -1.85
N LEU A 163 12.36 -9.24 -2.27
CA LEU A 163 11.12 -9.45 -3.02
C LEU A 163 11.38 -10.12 -4.38
N SER A 164 12.47 -9.80 -5.06
CA SER A 164 12.86 -10.46 -6.30
C SER A 164 13.08 -11.98 -6.12
N ASN A 165 13.50 -12.42 -4.93
CA ASN A 165 13.63 -13.84 -4.56
C ASN A 165 12.30 -14.48 -4.13
N MET A 166 11.25 -13.67 -3.89
CA MET A 166 9.92 -14.12 -3.45
C MET A 166 8.91 -14.26 -4.61
N LYS A 167 9.38 -14.47 -5.84
CA LYS A 167 8.53 -14.57 -7.05
C LYS A 167 7.73 -13.29 -7.33
N VAL A 168 8.28 -12.14 -6.97
CA VAL A 168 7.73 -10.82 -7.33
C VAL A 168 8.43 -10.34 -8.60
N THR A 169 7.67 -9.94 -9.61
CA THR A 169 8.19 -9.33 -10.83
C THR A 169 8.54 -7.86 -10.54
N ILE A 170 9.84 -7.54 -10.50
CA ILE A 170 10.31 -6.16 -10.26
C ILE A 170 10.40 -5.43 -11.61
N THR A 171 9.82 -4.22 -11.67
CA THR A 171 9.83 -3.33 -12.84
C THR A 171 10.31 -1.92 -12.48
N GLY A 172 10.62 -1.07 -13.45
CA GLY A 172 10.99 0.33 -13.28
C GLY A 172 12.49 0.60 -13.11
#